data_0cf4685110555a7c86724bb96851ba46
#
_entry.id   0cf4685110555a7c86724bb96851ba46
#
_cell.length_a   1.000
_cell.length_b   1.000
_cell.length_c   1.000
_cell.angle_alpha   90.00
_cell.angle_beta   90.00
_cell.angle_gamma   90.00
#
_symmetry.space_group_name_H-M   'P 1'
#
loop_
_entity.id
_entity.type
_entity.pdbx_description
1 polymer ?
#
loop_
_entity_poly.entity_id
_entity_poly.type
_entity_poly.pdbx_seq_one_letter_code
_entity_poly.pdbx_strand_id
1 'polypeptide(L)'
;MKIEREKKYLIPDDLAEKFKKESLLKIGVIQWYVNDQNFIVDERLKRFEKYRLRLVFDSKFNKNWVIAIKKDLGNFKREEIEFEIEESKVNISELKKFKLTAKIRYFLTKPHSDPEIVLDEFLYSCDLNFEAKYLLEVETEKNFDVIEKVYGLKKFEVKDFNKFTNENLARKFNIETNDLIKCVYEQII
;
A
#
# COMPACT_ATOMS: atom_id res chain seq x y z
N MET A 1 4.05 5.14 19.73
CA MET A 1 3.18 5.92 18.81
C MET A 1 4.09 6.50 17.74
N LYS A 2 3.94 6.01 16.50
CA LYS A 2 4.70 6.51 15.34
C LYS A 2 3.90 7.67 14.72
N ILE A 3 4.48 8.85 14.63
CA ILE A 3 3.91 9.98 13.91
C ILE A 3 4.49 9.90 12.50
N GLU A 4 3.65 9.58 11.53
CA GLU A 4 4.06 9.52 10.13
C GLU A 4 3.97 10.90 9.50
N ARG A 5 5.07 11.32 8.86
CA ARG A 5 5.13 12.47 7.97
C ARG A 5 5.39 11.96 6.58
N GLU A 6 4.41 12.12 5.71
CA GLU A 6 4.40 11.51 4.39
C GLU A 6 4.08 12.54 3.32
N LYS A 7 4.78 12.48 2.19
CA LYS A 7 4.42 13.15 0.94
C LYS A 7 4.25 12.15 -0.18
N LYS A 8 3.40 12.50 -1.15
CA LYS A 8 3.09 11.68 -2.33
C LYS A 8 3.38 12.42 -3.62
N TYR A 9 3.81 11.67 -4.63
CA TYR A 9 4.22 12.19 -5.93
C TYR A 9 3.66 11.31 -7.04
N LEU A 10 2.99 11.92 -8.01
CA LEU A 10 2.56 11.22 -9.24
C LEU A 10 3.73 11.15 -10.20
N ILE A 11 4.22 9.95 -10.49
CA ILE A 11 5.44 9.72 -11.23
C ILE A 11 5.11 9.34 -12.68
N PRO A 12 5.71 10.01 -13.69
CA PRO A 12 5.55 9.62 -15.10
C PRO A 12 6.30 8.33 -15.41
N ASP A 13 5.89 7.67 -16.50
CA ASP A 13 6.36 6.33 -16.87
C ASP A 13 7.89 6.23 -17.01
N ASP A 14 8.54 7.22 -17.61
CA ASP A 14 10.00 7.25 -17.82
C ASP A 14 10.77 7.28 -16.49
N LEU A 15 10.32 8.10 -15.55
CA LEU A 15 10.95 8.21 -14.23
C LEU A 15 10.63 6.98 -13.36
N ALA A 16 9.41 6.43 -13.50
CA ALA A 16 9.04 5.20 -12.81
C ALA A 16 9.92 4.02 -13.25
N GLU A 17 10.17 3.85 -14.54
CA GLU A 17 11.05 2.80 -15.05
C GLU A 17 12.48 2.93 -14.54
N LYS A 18 12.98 4.16 -14.38
CA LYS A 18 14.27 4.41 -13.73
C LYS A 18 14.25 3.93 -12.28
N PHE A 19 13.26 4.35 -11.49
CA PHE A 19 13.17 3.97 -10.09
C PHE A 19 12.98 2.46 -9.88
N LYS A 20 12.23 1.79 -10.75
CA LYS A 20 12.08 0.33 -10.72
C LYS A 20 13.42 -0.39 -10.89
N LYS A 21 14.28 0.10 -11.80
CA LYS A 21 15.64 -0.45 -12.01
C LYS A 21 16.59 -0.20 -10.84
N GLU A 22 16.43 0.91 -10.14
CA GLU A 22 17.27 1.30 -9.01
C GLU A 22 16.75 0.74 -7.66
N SER A 23 15.59 0.08 -7.65
CA SER A 23 14.99 -0.44 -6.42
C SER A 23 15.81 -1.56 -5.79
N LEU A 24 15.86 -1.54 -4.45
CA LEU A 24 16.57 -2.53 -3.64
C LEU A 24 15.75 -3.81 -3.45
N LEU A 25 14.44 -3.69 -3.47
CA LEU A 25 13.48 -4.77 -3.21
C LEU A 25 12.17 -4.47 -3.91
N LYS A 26 11.50 -5.49 -4.43
CA LYS A 26 10.10 -5.42 -4.88
C LYS A 26 9.24 -6.47 -4.18
N ILE A 27 8.01 -6.09 -3.83
CA ILE A 27 7.03 -6.96 -3.20
C ILE A 27 5.65 -6.76 -3.83
N GLY A 28 4.83 -7.82 -3.82
CA GLY A 28 3.41 -7.71 -4.13
C GLY A 28 2.62 -7.29 -2.89
N VAL A 29 1.68 -6.37 -3.07
CA VAL A 29 0.81 -5.87 -1.99
C VAL A 29 -0.62 -5.83 -2.47
N ILE A 30 -1.50 -6.57 -1.80
CA ILE A 30 -2.94 -6.46 -1.98
C ILE A 30 -3.52 -6.00 -0.64
N GLN A 31 -4.37 -4.97 -0.67
CA GLN A 31 -4.94 -4.40 0.54
C GLN A 31 -6.44 -4.24 0.39
N TRP A 32 -7.20 -4.90 1.25
CA TRP A 32 -8.66 -4.79 1.34
C TRP A 32 -9.08 -3.85 2.45
N TYR A 33 -10.17 -3.13 2.23
CA TYR A 33 -10.80 -2.23 3.20
C TYR A 33 -12.03 -2.93 3.79
N VAL A 34 -11.81 -3.58 4.92
CA VAL A 34 -12.81 -4.39 5.61
C VAL A 34 -13.66 -3.51 6.50
N ASN A 35 -14.97 -3.49 6.26
CA ASN A 35 -15.99 -2.77 7.01
C ASN A 35 -17.01 -3.72 7.65
N ASP A 36 -16.56 -4.91 8.00
CA ASP A 36 -17.32 -5.96 8.67
C ASP A 36 -16.53 -6.42 9.89
N GLN A 37 -17.01 -6.09 11.08
CA GLN A 37 -16.34 -6.42 12.35
C GLN A 37 -16.25 -7.93 12.60
N ASN A 38 -17.13 -8.72 11.99
CA ASN A 38 -17.18 -10.16 12.18
C ASN A 38 -16.38 -10.94 11.13
N PHE A 39 -15.78 -10.24 10.15
CA PHE A 39 -15.04 -10.89 9.08
C PHE A 39 -13.78 -11.62 9.58
N ILE A 40 -13.08 -11.03 10.54
CA ILE A 40 -11.97 -11.67 11.25
C ILE A 40 -12.28 -11.68 12.73
N VAL A 41 -12.32 -12.87 13.33
CA VAL A 41 -12.55 -13.03 14.76
C VAL A 41 -11.23 -12.86 15.50
N ASP A 42 -10.99 -11.63 15.98
CA ASP A 42 -9.83 -11.29 16.81
C ASP A 42 -10.21 -10.22 17.84
N GLU A 43 -9.88 -10.48 19.12
CA GLU A 43 -10.23 -9.57 20.24
C GLU A 43 -9.70 -8.15 20.04
N ARG A 44 -8.55 -8.01 19.37
CA ARG A 44 -7.94 -6.71 19.06
C ARG A 44 -8.76 -5.86 18.12
N LEU A 45 -9.62 -6.48 17.30
CA LEU A 45 -10.48 -5.82 16.32
C LEU A 45 -11.84 -5.41 16.84
N LYS A 46 -12.32 -5.93 17.98
CA LYS A 46 -13.68 -5.69 18.50
C LYS A 46 -14.06 -4.22 18.66
N ARG A 47 -13.09 -3.33 18.84
CA ARG A 47 -13.30 -1.88 19.02
C ARG A 47 -13.23 -1.06 17.73
N PHE A 48 -12.98 -1.70 16.60
CA PHE A 48 -12.82 -1.01 15.31
C PHE A 48 -13.90 -1.44 14.31
N GLU A 49 -14.60 -0.46 13.75
CA GLU A 49 -15.63 -0.70 12.73
C GLU A 49 -15.04 -0.99 11.35
N LYS A 50 -13.82 -0.52 11.10
CA LYS A 50 -13.10 -0.69 9.84
C LYS A 50 -11.62 -0.95 10.12
N TYR A 51 -11.03 -1.76 9.26
CA TYR A 51 -9.59 -1.99 9.26
C TYR A 51 -9.11 -2.33 7.85
N ARG A 52 -7.81 -2.25 7.64
CA ARG A 52 -7.17 -2.71 6.41
C ARG A 52 -6.61 -4.09 6.64
N LEU A 53 -6.96 -5.01 5.77
CA LEU A 53 -6.32 -6.33 5.69
C LEU A 53 -5.35 -6.29 4.52
N ARG A 54 -4.07 -6.51 4.78
CA ARG A 54 -3.01 -6.46 3.78
C ARG A 54 -2.38 -7.84 3.64
N LEU A 55 -2.27 -8.32 2.39
CA LEU A 55 -1.43 -9.44 2.02
C LEU A 55 -0.17 -8.89 1.36
N VAL A 56 0.98 -9.26 1.90
CA VAL A 56 2.30 -8.92 1.36
C VAL A 56 3.00 -10.22 1.00
N PHE A 57 3.67 -10.24 -0.15
CA PHE A 57 4.46 -11.40 -0.56
C PHE A 57 5.65 -11.00 -1.45
N ASP A 58 6.72 -11.79 -1.36
CA ASP A 58 7.94 -11.63 -2.14
C ASP A 58 7.96 -12.55 -3.38
N SER A 59 9.03 -12.48 -4.18
CA SER A 59 9.24 -13.32 -5.37
C SER A 59 9.38 -14.82 -5.08
N LYS A 60 9.58 -15.20 -3.83
CA LYS A 60 9.60 -16.61 -3.37
C LYS A 60 8.25 -17.07 -2.84
N PHE A 61 7.23 -16.21 -2.92
CA PHE A 61 5.90 -16.43 -2.38
C PHE A 61 5.85 -16.62 -0.85
N ASN A 62 6.80 -16.03 -0.14
CA ASN A 62 6.66 -15.89 1.30
C ASN A 62 5.55 -14.87 1.58
N LYS A 63 4.46 -15.33 2.19
CA LYS A 63 3.25 -14.53 2.44
C LYS A 63 3.18 -14.05 3.88
N ASN A 64 2.71 -12.82 4.06
CA ASN A 64 2.39 -12.27 5.36
C ASN A 64 1.05 -11.52 5.33
N TRP A 65 0.15 -11.86 6.25
CA TRP A 65 -1.13 -11.19 6.43
C TRP A 65 -1.05 -10.22 7.59
N VAL A 66 -1.36 -8.95 7.32
CA VAL A 66 -1.24 -7.85 8.28
C VAL A 66 -2.56 -7.11 8.40
N ILE A 67 -3.00 -6.90 9.61
CA ILE A 67 -4.05 -5.93 9.94
C ILE A 67 -3.39 -4.58 10.16
N ALA A 68 -3.94 -3.55 9.54
CA ALA A 68 -3.51 -2.17 9.76
C ALA A 68 -4.73 -1.27 10.03
N ILE A 69 -4.65 -0.50 11.12
CA ILE A 69 -5.69 0.42 11.53
C ILE A 69 -5.04 1.79 11.64
N LYS A 70 -5.57 2.76 10.88
CA LYS A 70 -5.16 4.17 11.00
C LYS A 70 -6.22 4.94 11.77
N LYS A 71 -5.80 5.62 12.84
CA LYS A 71 -6.64 6.53 13.60
C LYS A 71 -6.13 7.95 13.36
N ASP A 72 -7.00 8.79 12.82
CA ASP A 72 -6.70 10.21 12.67
C ASP A 72 -6.75 10.89 14.06
N LEU A 73 -5.67 11.56 14.43
CA LEU A 73 -5.55 12.30 15.69
C LEU A 73 -5.71 13.82 15.49
N GLY A 74 -6.00 14.26 14.25
CA GLY A 74 -6.00 15.67 13.86
C GLY A 74 -4.60 16.25 13.68
N ASN A 75 -4.51 17.49 13.14
CA ASN A 75 -3.24 18.20 12.92
C ASN A 75 -2.17 17.37 12.16
N PHE A 76 -2.58 16.65 11.11
CA PHE A 76 -1.71 15.77 10.29
C PHE A 76 -0.99 14.64 11.05
N LYS A 77 -1.44 14.33 12.27
CA LYS A 77 -0.94 13.22 13.07
C LYS A 77 -1.86 12.03 12.91
N ARG A 78 -1.28 10.86 12.65
CA ARG A 78 -1.99 9.58 12.57
C ARG A 78 -1.33 8.57 13.49
N GLU A 79 -2.16 7.87 14.24
CA GLU A 79 -1.74 6.67 14.95
C GLU A 79 -1.96 5.47 14.03
N GLU A 80 -0.93 4.66 13.82
CA GLU A 80 -1.04 3.40 13.10
C GLU A 80 -0.82 2.23 14.05
N ILE A 81 -1.74 1.27 14.01
CA ILE A 81 -1.66 0.01 14.73
C ILE A 81 -1.57 -1.08 13.67
N GLU A 82 -0.46 -1.83 13.67
CA GLU A 82 -0.25 -2.96 12.78
C GLU A 82 0.05 -4.22 13.58
N PHE A 83 -0.49 -5.35 13.12
CA PHE A 83 -0.15 -6.67 13.65
C PHE A 83 -0.42 -7.77 12.64
N GLU A 84 0.37 -8.83 12.73
CA GLU A 84 0.24 -10.02 11.88
C GLU A 84 -0.92 -10.89 12.34
N ILE A 85 -1.54 -11.59 11.38
CA ILE A 85 -2.54 -12.61 11.62
C ILE A 85 -2.24 -13.86 10.80
N GLU A 86 -2.72 -15.00 11.27
CA GLU A 86 -2.63 -16.26 10.54
C GLU A 86 -3.60 -16.29 9.36
N GLU A 87 -3.16 -16.83 8.22
CA GLU A 87 -4.01 -17.00 7.02
C GLU A 87 -5.29 -17.80 7.32
N SER A 88 -5.23 -18.75 8.25
CA SER A 88 -6.38 -19.57 8.69
C SER A 88 -7.55 -18.75 9.25
N LYS A 89 -7.30 -17.53 9.71
CA LYS A 89 -8.31 -16.58 10.20
C LYS A 89 -8.99 -15.77 9.09
N VAL A 90 -8.48 -15.85 7.85
CA VAL A 90 -8.95 -15.07 6.71
C VAL A 90 -9.82 -15.92 5.81
N ASN A 91 -11.08 -15.56 5.66
CA ASN A 91 -11.94 -16.17 4.65
C ASN A 91 -11.62 -15.57 3.27
N ILE A 92 -10.64 -16.17 2.57
CA ILE A 92 -10.11 -15.67 1.30
C ILE A 92 -11.20 -15.53 0.24
N SER A 93 -12.14 -16.44 0.15
CA SER A 93 -13.21 -16.42 -0.87
C SER A 93 -14.18 -15.23 -0.70
N GLU A 94 -14.32 -14.73 0.52
CA GLU A 94 -15.21 -13.61 0.85
C GLU A 94 -14.55 -12.24 0.66
N LEU A 95 -13.22 -12.18 0.45
CA LEU A 95 -12.50 -10.91 0.29
C LEU A 95 -12.95 -10.11 -0.94
N LYS A 96 -13.44 -10.77 -1.99
CA LYS A 96 -13.96 -10.14 -3.20
C LYS A 96 -15.11 -9.15 -2.96
N LYS A 97 -15.79 -9.21 -1.81
CA LYS A 97 -16.86 -8.27 -1.46
C LYS A 97 -16.36 -6.88 -1.03
N PHE A 98 -15.08 -6.75 -0.68
CA PHE A 98 -14.50 -5.50 -0.20
C PHE A 98 -13.80 -4.71 -1.31
N LYS A 99 -13.71 -3.39 -1.13
CA LYS A 99 -12.84 -2.55 -1.96
C LYS A 99 -11.38 -2.92 -1.71
N LEU A 100 -10.56 -2.86 -2.74
CA LEU A 100 -9.15 -3.20 -2.64
C LEU A 100 -8.26 -2.25 -3.45
N THR A 101 -6.97 -2.25 -3.11
CA THR A 101 -5.87 -1.84 -3.97
C THR A 101 -4.94 -3.03 -4.18
N ALA A 102 -4.36 -3.14 -5.38
CA ALA A 102 -3.36 -4.15 -5.70
C ALA A 102 -2.20 -3.47 -6.44
N LYS A 103 -0.98 -3.72 -5.99
CA LYS A 103 0.20 -3.03 -6.48
C LYS A 103 1.47 -3.83 -6.30
N ILE A 104 2.47 -3.50 -7.10
CA ILE A 104 3.87 -3.85 -6.82
C ILE A 104 4.50 -2.66 -6.12
N ARG A 105 5.13 -2.89 -4.99
CA ARG A 105 5.88 -1.90 -4.22
C ARG A 105 7.37 -2.10 -4.43
N TYR A 106 8.02 -1.06 -4.92
CA TYR A 106 9.47 -0.99 -5.12
C TYR A 106 10.09 -0.10 -4.04
N PHE A 107 11.01 -0.64 -3.27
CA PHE A 107 11.73 0.10 -2.23
C PHE A 107 13.00 0.74 -2.82
N LEU A 108 13.08 2.06 -2.81
CA LEU A 108 14.27 2.81 -3.23
C LEU A 108 15.26 2.99 -2.07
N THR A 109 14.79 2.87 -0.85
CA THR A 109 15.58 2.82 0.38
C THR A 109 15.26 1.53 1.14
N LYS A 110 16.04 1.21 2.17
CA LYS A 110 15.73 0.03 3.00
C LYS A 110 14.36 0.18 3.65
N PRO A 111 13.53 -0.88 3.71
CA PRO A 111 12.31 -0.88 4.51
C PRO A 111 12.59 -0.41 5.94
N HIS A 112 11.69 0.43 6.47
CA HIS A 112 11.78 1.01 7.82
C HIS A 112 13.01 1.92 8.07
N SER A 113 13.67 2.41 7.01
CA SER A 113 14.70 3.45 7.14
C SER A 113 14.09 4.85 7.19
N ASP A 114 14.88 5.85 7.55
CA ASP A 114 14.51 7.25 7.45
C ASP A 114 15.52 8.01 6.54
N PRO A 115 15.11 8.40 5.33
CA PRO A 115 13.76 8.29 4.75
C PRO A 115 13.42 6.87 4.28
N GLU A 116 12.14 6.51 4.34
CA GLU A 116 11.60 5.39 3.57
C GLU A 116 10.98 5.95 2.28
N ILE A 117 11.45 5.46 1.14
CA ILE A 117 11.01 5.89 -0.19
C ILE A 117 10.56 4.67 -0.97
N VAL A 118 9.30 4.67 -1.37
CA VAL A 118 8.69 3.56 -2.10
C VAL A 118 7.96 4.06 -3.34
N LEU A 119 8.10 3.32 -4.45
CA LEU A 119 7.29 3.50 -5.64
C LEU A 119 6.24 2.40 -5.69
N ASP A 120 4.98 2.77 -5.69
CA ASP A 120 3.84 1.88 -5.88
C ASP A 120 3.40 1.90 -7.34
N GLU A 121 3.46 0.76 -8.02
CA GLU A 121 2.87 0.52 -9.33
C GLU A 121 1.52 -0.15 -9.15
N PHE A 122 0.44 0.58 -9.38
CA PHE A 122 -0.91 0.04 -9.34
C PHE A 122 -1.19 -0.80 -10.57
N LEU A 123 -1.70 -2.01 -10.37
CA LEU A 123 -1.78 -2.99 -11.45
C LEU A 123 -3.00 -2.80 -12.33
N TYR A 124 -2.75 -2.39 -13.58
CA TYR A 124 -3.73 -2.42 -14.67
C TYR A 124 -3.81 -3.78 -15.35
N SER A 125 -2.74 -4.58 -15.27
CA SER A 125 -2.60 -5.87 -15.98
C SER A 125 -3.53 -6.97 -15.50
N CYS A 126 -4.18 -6.80 -14.34
CA CYS A 126 -5.14 -7.75 -13.78
C CYS A 126 -6.61 -7.30 -14.00
N ASP A 127 -6.89 -6.57 -15.07
CA ASP A 127 -8.19 -5.92 -15.32
C ASP A 127 -8.61 -4.93 -14.21
N LEU A 128 -7.63 -4.43 -13.47
CA LEU A 128 -7.82 -3.45 -12.41
C LEU A 128 -7.56 -2.06 -12.99
N ASN A 129 -8.45 -1.13 -12.69
CA ASN A 129 -8.32 0.27 -13.11
C ASN A 129 -8.28 1.19 -11.90
N PHE A 130 -7.15 1.86 -11.69
CA PHE A 130 -6.93 2.84 -10.64
C PHE A 130 -6.65 4.22 -11.25
N GLU A 131 -6.96 5.29 -10.51
CA GLU A 131 -6.72 6.67 -10.98
C GLU A 131 -5.23 7.04 -11.08
N ALA A 132 -4.36 6.28 -10.42
CA ALA A 132 -2.92 6.46 -10.48
C ALA A 132 -2.25 5.17 -10.95
N LYS A 133 -1.30 5.27 -11.88
CA LYS A 133 -0.47 4.14 -12.30
C LYS A 133 0.76 4.02 -11.40
N TYR A 134 1.47 5.12 -11.19
CA TYR A 134 2.65 5.19 -10.35
C TYR A 134 2.51 6.26 -9.28
N LEU A 135 2.64 5.88 -8.03
CA LEU A 135 2.62 6.79 -6.88
C LEU A 135 3.89 6.55 -6.06
N LEU A 136 4.71 7.57 -5.90
CA LEU A 136 5.86 7.51 -5.00
C LEU A 136 5.48 8.11 -3.66
N GLU A 137 5.78 7.39 -2.60
CA GLU A 137 5.58 7.81 -1.21
C GLU A 137 6.95 8.04 -0.56
N VAL A 138 7.11 9.18 0.09
CA VAL A 138 8.28 9.51 0.92
C VAL A 138 7.79 9.69 2.35
N GLU A 139 8.23 8.82 3.24
CA GLU A 139 8.01 8.93 4.67
C GLU A 139 9.34 9.33 5.34
N THR A 140 9.36 10.45 6.08
CA THR A 140 10.58 10.93 6.71
C THR A 140 10.32 11.92 7.84
N GLU A 141 11.16 11.87 8.86
CA GLU A 141 11.27 12.92 9.88
C GLU A 141 12.21 14.06 9.44
N LYS A 142 12.97 13.85 8.36
CA LYS A 142 13.92 14.82 7.82
C LYS A 142 13.25 15.90 6.96
N ASN A 143 14.06 16.81 6.41
CA ASN A 143 13.56 17.81 5.48
C ASN A 143 13.26 17.20 4.10
N PHE A 144 12.01 17.31 3.65
CA PHE A 144 11.57 16.86 2.34
C PHE A 144 12.30 17.56 1.18
N ASP A 145 12.68 18.83 1.30
CA ASP A 145 13.32 19.59 0.22
C ASP A 145 14.63 18.94 -0.25
N VAL A 146 15.38 18.35 0.68
CA VAL A 146 16.63 17.62 0.35
C VAL A 146 16.32 16.40 -0.50
N ILE A 147 15.33 15.62 -0.10
CA ILE A 147 14.91 14.39 -0.81
C ILE A 147 14.33 14.76 -2.17
N GLU A 148 13.45 15.75 -2.22
CA GLU A 148 12.85 16.25 -3.46
C GLU A 148 13.90 16.70 -4.47
N LYS A 149 14.97 17.34 -4.00
CA LYS A 149 16.10 17.77 -4.85
C LYS A 149 16.90 16.58 -5.39
N VAL A 150 17.21 15.61 -4.53
CA VAL A 150 18.01 14.42 -4.91
C VAL A 150 17.27 13.57 -5.96
N TYR A 151 15.98 13.37 -5.79
CA TYR A 151 15.16 12.51 -6.66
C TYR A 151 14.40 13.29 -7.75
N GLY A 152 14.47 14.61 -7.77
CA GLY A 152 13.78 15.45 -8.77
C GLY A 152 12.26 15.47 -8.63
N LEU A 153 11.72 15.36 -7.39
CA LEU A 153 10.31 15.07 -7.13
C LEU A 153 9.39 16.30 -7.07
N LYS A 154 9.91 17.49 -6.79
CA LYS A 154 9.12 18.68 -6.45
C LYS A 154 7.96 18.97 -7.41
N LYS A 155 8.19 18.85 -8.71
CA LYS A 155 7.17 19.12 -9.74
C LYS A 155 6.05 18.07 -9.82
N PHE A 156 6.24 16.91 -9.20
CA PHE A 156 5.31 15.79 -9.21
C PHE A 156 4.51 15.68 -7.91
N GLU A 157 4.74 16.58 -6.95
CA GLU A 157 4.03 16.57 -5.66
C GLU A 157 2.52 16.64 -5.87
N VAL A 158 1.80 15.74 -5.21
CA VAL A 158 0.35 15.68 -5.24
C VAL A 158 -0.24 16.85 -4.47
N LYS A 159 -1.07 17.68 -5.13
CA LYS A 159 -1.72 18.84 -4.52
C LYS A 159 -2.86 18.43 -3.56
N ASP A 160 -3.63 17.44 -3.95
CA ASP A 160 -4.70 16.87 -3.14
C ASP A 160 -4.28 15.50 -2.59
N PHE A 161 -3.64 15.52 -1.42
CA PHE A 161 -3.16 14.31 -0.77
C PHE A 161 -4.28 13.30 -0.52
N ASN A 162 -5.48 13.78 -0.13
CA ASN A 162 -6.59 12.89 0.21
C ASN A 162 -7.07 12.08 -0.98
N LYS A 163 -7.08 12.67 -2.18
CA LYS A 163 -7.46 11.97 -3.40
C LYS A 163 -6.60 10.71 -3.67
N PHE A 164 -5.32 10.76 -3.29
CA PHE A 164 -4.34 9.71 -3.54
C PHE A 164 -3.98 8.89 -2.30
N THR A 165 -4.85 8.84 -1.30
CA THR A 165 -4.76 7.82 -0.26
C THR A 165 -5.12 6.45 -0.84
N ASN A 166 -4.51 5.39 -0.32
CA ASN A 166 -4.86 4.03 -0.77
C ASN A 166 -6.36 3.73 -0.60
N GLU A 167 -7.01 4.26 0.44
CA GLU A 167 -8.45 4.11 0.67
C GLU A 167 -9.30 4.77 -0.42
N ASN A 168 -8.92 5.97 -0.86
CA ASN A 168 -9.64 6.69 -1.92
C ASN A 168 -9.34 6.14 -3.31
N LEU A 169 -8.19 5.50 -3.50
CA LEU A 169 -7.85 4.77 -4.73
C LEU A 169 -8.52 3.39 -4.80
N ALA A 170 -8.91 2.81 -3.66
CA ALA A 170 -9.50 1.47 -3.61
C ALA A 170 -10.84 1.40 -4.36
N ARG A 171 -11.03 0.31 -5.09
CA ARG A 171 -12.23 0.01 -5.88
C ARG A 171 -12.71 -1.41 -5.62
N LYS A 172 -13.98 -1.69 -5.95
CA LYS A 172 -14.49 -3.07 -6.05
C LYS A 172 -14.19 -3.61 -7.44
N PHE A 173 -13.71 -4.84 -7.50
CA PHE A 173 -13.44 -5.54 -8.74
C PHE A 173 -14.16 -6.88 -8.74
N ASN A 174 -14.57 -7.32 -9.93
CA ASN A 174 -15.17 -8.65 -10.12
C ASN A 174 -14.07 -9.67 -10.46
N ILE A 175 -13.22 -9.94 -9.49
CA ILE A 175 -12.12 -10.90 -9.61
C ILE A 175 -12.09 -11.80 -8.38
N GLU A 176 -11.89 -13.11 -8.57
CA GLU A 176 -11.70 -14.04 -7.46
C GLU A 176 -10.35 -13.75 -6.78
N THR A 177 -10.33 -13.79 -5.46
CA THR A 177 -9.15 -13.39 -4.67
C THR A 177 -7.90 -14.22 -5.01
N ASN A 178 -8.06 -15.53 -5.25
CA ASN A 178 -6.92 -16.38 -5.61
C ASN A 178 -6.36 -16.04 -7.01
N ASP A 179 -7.22 -15.69 -7.96
CA ASP A 179 -6.79 -15.23 -9.29
C ASP A 179 -6.06 -13.90 -9.21
N LEU A 180 -6.54 -12.99 -8.36
CA LEU A 180 -5.86 -11.73 -8.08
C LEU A 180 -4.47 -11.95 -7.46
N ILE A 181 -4.37 -12.81 -6.45
CA ILE A 181 -3.08 -13.14 -5.80
C ILE A 181 -2.11 -13.70 -6.84
N LYS A 182 -2.57 -14.65 -7.67
CA LYS A 182 -1.76 -15.22 -8.75
C LYS A 182 -1.29 -14.16 -9.74
N CYS A 183 -2.20 -13.30 -10.20
CA CYS A 183 -1.88 -12.22 -11.14
C CYS A 183 -0.83 -11.26 -10.59
N VAL A 184 -0.96 -10.82 -9.33
CA VAL A 184 0.03 -9.96 -8.67
C VAL A 184 1.38 -10.68 -8.54
N TYR A 185 1.36 -11.98 -8.18
CA TYR A 185 2.59 -12.77 -8.06
C TYR A 185 3.35 -12.88 -9.38
N GLU A 186 2.66 -13.13 -10.48
CA GLU A 186 3.25 -13.20 -11.83
C GLU A 186 3.97 -11.91 -12.25
N GLN A 187 3.66 -10.77 -11.63
CA GLN A 187 4.33 -9.49 -11.91
C GLN A 187 5.62 -9.28 -11.08
N ILE A 188 5.85 -10.06 -10.04
CA ILE A 188 7.04 -9.90 -9.17
C ILE A 188 8.11 -10.98 -9.35
N ILE A 189 7.82 -12.05 -10.08
CA ILE A 189 8.80 -13.09 -10.45
C ILE A 189 9.67 -12.72 -11.63
#